data_fbc3d5d427a1186d97d994a21d8d8556
#
_entry.id   fbc3d5d427a1186d97d994a21d8d8556
#
_cell.length_a   1.000
_cell.length_b   1.000
_cell.length_c   1.000
_cell.angle_alpha   90.00
_cell.angle_beta   90.00
_cell.angle_gamma   90.00
#
_symmetry.space_group_name_H-M   'P 1'
#
loop_
_entity.id
_entity.type
_entity.pdbx_description
1 polymer ?
#
loop_
_entity_poly.entity_id
_entity_poly.type
_entity_poly.pdbx_seq_one_letter_code
_entity_poly.pdbx_strand_id
1 'polypeptide(L)'
;MEKKPTESELEILQILWRRKAATVKEIHEELKRDVGYTTTLKMLQLMFEKGLVTRKEEGRSHQYMPLVEETSTQHTLLEKFIDTTYRGSASRLVMQALGNQEVSKEELDEIKRLIQSLENKQL
;
A
#
# COMPACT_ATOMS: atom_id res chain seq x y z
N MET A 1 3.85 -17.62 3.37
CA MET A 1 4.00 -17.01 2.03
C MET A 1 3.59 -15.54 2.10
N GLU A 2 4.44 -14.67 1.63
CA GLU A 2 4.15 -13.24 1.62
C GLU A 2 3.03 -12.92 0.64
N LYS A 3 2.09 -12.09 1.07
CA LYS A 3 0.97 -11.66 0.25
C LYS A 3 1.32 -10.36 -0.44
N LYS A 4 1.39 -10.43 -1.77
CA LYS A 4 1.76 -9.26 -2.58
C LYS A 4 0.56 -8.79 -3.39
N PRO A 5 -0.04 -7.66 -3.02
CA PRO A 5 -1.14 -7.13 -3.83
C PRO A 5 -0.64 -6.57 -5.15
N THR A 6 -1.50 -6.66 -6.17
CA THR A 6 -1.28 -5.97 -7.43
C THR A 6 -1.52 -4.47 -7.22
N GLU A 7 -1.16 -3.66 -8.22
CA GLU A 7 -1.42 -2.22 -8.14
C GLU A 7 -2.91 -1.91 -7.93
N SER A 8 -3.77 -2.63 -8.65
CA SER A 8 -5.22 -2.43 -8.52
C SER A 8 -5.73 -2.83 -7.15
N GLU A 9 -5.21 -3.93 -6.62
CA GLU A 9 -5.56 -4.39 -5.28
C GLU A 9 -5.05 -3.42 -4.22
N LEU A 10 -3.86 -2.87 -4.44
CA LEU A 10 -3.28 -1.90 -3.51
C LEU A 10 -4.13 -0.63 -3.42
N GLU A 11 -4.70 -0.17 -4.54
CA GLU A 11 -5.60 0.97 -4.51
C GLU A 11 -6.80 0.73 -3.59
N ILE A 12 -7.35 -0.48 -3.64
CA ILE A 12 -8.45 -0.86 -2.74
C ILE A 12 -7.97 -0.91 -1.30
N LEU A 13 -6.79 -1.51 -1.06
CA LEU A 13 -6.24 -1.57 0.30
C LEU A 13 -6.00 -0.18 0.87
N GLN A 14 -5.54 0.79 0.07
CA GLN A 14 -5.37 2.17 0.52
C GLN A 14 -6.67 2.76 1.06
N ILE A 15 -7.78 2.49 0.37
CA ILE A 15 -9.09 2.94 0.82
C ILE A 15 -9.45 2.26 2.15
N LEU A 16 -9.24 0.96 2.24
CA LEU A 16 -9.60 0.18 3.44
C LEU A 16 -8.73 0.53 4.63
N TRP A 17 -7.44 0.78 4.42
CA TRP A 17 -6.57 1.20 5.53
C TRP A 17 -7.02 2.54 6.10
N ARG A 18 -7.45 3.46 5.24
CA ARG A 18 -7.92 4.78 5.67
C ARG A 18 -9.30 4.71 6.34
N ARG A 19 -10.22 3.96 5.74
CA ARG A 19 -11.60 3.88 6.23
C ARG A 19 -11.80 2.83 7.30
N LYS A 20 -10.94 1.84 7.36
CA LYS A 20 -10.97 0.65 8.23
C LYS A 20 -12.01 -0.38 7.81
N ALA A 21 -13.13 0.03 7.27
CA ALA A 21 -14.15 -0.87 6.72
C ALA A 21 -14.93 -0.13 5.65
N ALA A 22 -15.39 -0.84 4.63
CA ALA A 22 -16.19 -0.24 3.57
C ALA A 22 -16.95 -1.30 2.79
N THR A 23 -18.11 -0.91 2.25
CA THR A 23 -18.87 -1.75 1.33
C THR A 23 -18.27 -1.66 -0.07
N VAL A 24 -18.65 -2.61 -0.94
CA VAL A 24 -18.23 -2.57 -2.35
C VAL A 24 -18.63 -1.25 -2.99
N LYS A 25 -19.83 -0.78 -2.71
CA LYS A 25 -20.33 0.48 -3.27
C LYS A 25 -19.44 1.65 -2.88
N GLU A 26 -19.09 1.74 -1.60
CA GLU A 26 -18.23 2.81 -1.09
C GLU A 26 -16.85 2.77 -1.72
N ILE A 27 -16.28 1.57 -1.83
CA ILE A 27 -14.97 1.38 -2.46
C ILE A 27 -15.03 1.76 -3.93
N HIS A 28 -16.05 1.29 -4.64
CA HIS A 28 -16.21 1.57 -6.06
C HIS A 28 -16.32 3.07 -6.34
N GLU A 29 -17.07 3.78 -5.52
CA GLU A 29 -17.22 5.23 -5.66
C GLU A 29 -15.89 5.97 -5.47
N GLU A 30 -15.05 5.51 -4.54
CA GLU A 30 -13.76 6.15 -4.28
C GLU A 30 -12.68 5.81 -5.32
N LEU A 31 -12.78 4.65 -5.95
CA LEU A 31 -11.77 4.25 -6.95
C LEU A 31 -11.71 5.17 -8.16
N LYS A 32 -12.84 5.77 -8.52
CA LYS A 32 -12.92 6.69 -9.66
C LYS A 32 -12.35 6.10 -10.95
N ARG A 33 -12.48 4.80 -11.10
CA ARG A 33 -12.02 4.10 -12.29
C ARG A 33 -13.15 3.96 -13.28
N ASP A 34 -12.77 3.89 -14.55
CA ASP A 34 -13.72 3.62 -15.64
C ASP A 34 -13.96 2.12 -15.76
N VAL A 35 -14.37 1.50 -14.65
CA VAL A 35 -14.73 0.09 -14.59
C VAL A 35 -16.09 -0.04 -13.93
N GLY A 36 -16.82 -1.09 -14.29
CA GLY A 36 -18.13 -1.33 -13.74
C GLY A 36 -18.08 -1.84 -12.29
N TYR A 37 -19.18 -1.67 -11.61
CA TYR A 37 -19.36 -2.16 -10.24
C TYR A 37 -19.04 -3.65 -10.12
N THR A 38 -19.47 -4.44 -11.11
CA THR A 38 -19.23 -5.89 -11.12
C THR A 38 -17.74 -6.23 -11.08
N THR A 39 -16.91 -5.43 -11.78
CA THR A 39 -15.45 -5.61 -11.76
C THR A 39 -14.90 -5.36 -10.38
N THR A 40 -15.34 -4.29 -9.71
CA THR A 40 -14.91 -3.97 -8.35
C THR A 40 -15.32 -5.09 -7.38
N LEU A 41 -16.55 -5.57 -7.51
CA LEU A 41 -17.05 -6.67 -6.69
C LEU A 41 -16.18 -7.92 -6.86
N LYS A 42 -15.87 -8.28 -8.11
CA LYS A 42 -15.06 -9.46 -8.39
C LYS A 42 -13.64 -9.30 -7.83
N MET A 43 -13.07 -8.11 -7.93
CA MET A 43 -11.75 -7.84 -7.35
C MET A 43 -11.74 -8.09 -5.85
N LEU A 44 -12.77 -7.61 -5.14
CA LEU A 44 -12.86 -7.80 -3.70
C LEU A 44 -13.06 -9.27 -3.33
N GLN A 45 -13.83 -10.00 -4.14
CA GLN A 45 -14.01 -11.44 -3.92
C GLN A 45 -12.68 -12.18 -4.07
N LEU A 46 -11.88 -11.83 -5.08
CA LEU A 46 -10.57 -12.43 -5.29
C LEU A 46 -9.59 -12.03 -4.18
N MET A 47 -9.64 -10.79 -3.73
CA MET A 47 -8.80 -10.34 -2.61
C MET A 47 -9.16 -11.07 -1.32
N PHE A 48 -10.45 -11.36 -1.13
CA PHE A 48 -10.88 -12.15 0.01
C PHE A 48 -10.31 -13.57 -0.05
N GLU A 49 -10.37 -14.20 -1.22
CA GLU A 49 -9.82 -15.54 -1.42
C GLU A 49 -8.30 -15.57 -1.22
N LYS A 50 -7.61 -14.52 -1.63
CA LYS A 50 -6.15 -14.39 -1.46
C LYS A 50 -5.75 -14.10 -0.01
N GLY A 51 -6.71 -13.72 0.84
CA GLY A 51 -6.39 -13.36 2.22
C GLY A 51 -5.88 -11.94 2.39
N LEU A 52 -6.15 -11.06 1.45
CA LEU A 52 -5.77 -9.63 1.56
C LEU A 52 -6.81 -8.83 2.33
N VAL A 53 -8.06 -9.26 2.26
CA VAL A 53 -9.17 -8.63 2.98
C VAL A 53 -10.00 -9.70 3.66
N THR A 54 -10.71 -9.27 4.70
CA THR A 54 -11.78 -10.08 5.31
C THR A 54 -13.08 -9.32 5.11
N ARG A 55 -14.19 -9.95 5.48
CA ARG A 55 -15.48 -9.31 5.33
C ARG A 55 -16.43 -9.76 6.42
N LYS A 56 -17.38 -8.89 6.72
CA LYS A 56 -18.44 -9.14 7.67
C LYS A 56 -19.78 -8.88 6.98
N GLU A 57 -20.72 -9.81 7.11
CA GLU A 57 -22.06 -9.60 6.57
C GLU A 57 -22.82 -8.61 7.45
N GLU A 58 -23.42 -7.62 6.78
CA GLU A 58 -24.37 -6.70 7.43
C GLU A 58 -25.58 -6.57 6.52
N GLY A 59 -26.66 -7.27 6.88
CA GLY A 59 -27.84 -7.32 6.05
C GLY A 59 -27.55 -8.00 4.72
N ARG A 60 -27.80 -7.28 3.62
CA ARG A 60 -27.56 -7.81 2.26
C ARG A 60 -26.20 -7.45 1.68
N SER A 61 -25.42 -6.67 2.39
CA SER A 61 -24.10 -6.25 1.91
C SER A 61 -23.01 -6.76 2.84
N HIS A 62 -21.80 -6.74 2.33
CA HIS A 62 -20.63 -7.09 3.11
C HIS A 62 -19.82 -5.83 3.40
N GLN A 63 -19.32 -5.74 4.62
CA GLN A 63 -18.30 -4.78 4.98
C GLN A 63 -16.97 -5.45 4.82
N TYR A 64 -16.12 -4.90 3.95
CA TYR A 64 -14.76 -5.41 3.74
C TYR A 64 -13.78 -4.66 4.63
N MET A 65 -12.81 -5.38 5.13
CA MET A 65 -11.77 -4.83 6.02
C MET A 65 -10.42 -5.35 5.58
N PRO A 66 -9.34 -4.57 5.75
CA PRO A 66 -8.02 -5.08 5.38
C PRO A 66 -7.59 -6.18 6.34
N LEU A 67 -7.08 -7.28 5.81
CA LEU A 67 -6.52 -8.36 6.60
C LEU A 67 -5.02 -8.23 6.74
N VAL A 68 -4.37 -7.57 5.78
CA VAL A 68 -2.93 -7.31 5.82
C VAL A 68 -2.69 -5.91 6.39
N GLU A 69 -1.62 -5.78 7.17
CA GLU A 69 -1.28 -4.51 7.80
C GLU A 69 -0.59 -3.59 6.80
N GLU A 70 -0.86 -2.30 6.92
CA GLU A 70 -0.34 -1.30 5.99
C GLU A 70 1.19 -1.24 5.97
N THR A 71 1.80 -1.09 7.14
CA THR A 71 3.26 -0.93 7.22
C THR A 71 4.01 -2.15 6.71
N SER A 72 3.59 -3.35 7.13
CA SER A 72 4.26 -4.57 6.70
C SER A 72 4.06 -4.83 5.21
N THR A 73 2.90 -4.48 4.66
CA THR A 73 2.64 -4.59 3.22
C THR A 73 3.55 -3.64 2.45
N GLN A 74 3.66 -2.39 2.90
CA GLN A 74 4.54 -1.40 2.29
C GLN A 74 5.99 -1.88 2.32
N HIS A 75 6.43 -2.45 3.43
CA HIS A 75 7.79 -2.97 3.57
C HIS A 75 8.06 -4.10 2.56
N THR A 76 7.14 -5.04 2.44
CA THR A 76 7.25 -6.15 1.50
C THR A 76 7.34 -5.65 0.05
N LEU A 77 6.49 -4.69 -0.30
CA LEU A 77 6.48 -4.11 -1.65
C LEU A 77 7.76 -3.32 -1.93
N LEU A 78 8.25 -2.59 -0.95
CA LEU A 78 9.48 -1.81 -1.09
C LEU A 78 10.69 -2.73 -1.29
N GLU A 79 10.81 -3.78 -0.48
CA GLU A 79 11.90 -4.75 -0.64
C GLU A 79 11.90 -5.38 -2.02
N LYS A 80 10.73 -5.77 -2.49
CA LYS A 80 10.59 -6.36 -3.83
C LYS A 80 11.02 -5.38 -4.91
N PHE A 81 10.59 -4.13 -4.78
CA PHE A 81 10.92 -3.08 -5.75
C PHE A 81 12.43 -2.79 -5.78
N ILE A 82 13.07 -2.72 -4.61
CA ILE A 82 14.51 -2.53 -4.53
C ILE A 82 15.24 -3.67 -5.20
N ASP A 83 14.83 -4.91 -4.92
CA ASP A 83 15.48 -6.09 -5.49
C ASP A 83 15.33 -6.17 -7.01
N THR A 84 14.10 -5.95 -7.51
CA THR A 84 13.83 -6.14 -8.93
C THR A 84 14.22 -4.95 -9.80
N THR A 85 14.24 -3.74 -9.24
CA THR A 85 14.48 -2.52 -10.02
C THR A 85 15.87 -1.95 -9.77
N TYR A 86 16.37 -2.04 -8.54
CA TYR A 86 17.63 -1.43 -8.15
C TYR A 86 18.69 -2.45 -7.74
N ARG A 87 18.51 -3.71 -8.10
CA ARG A 87 19.46 -4.80 -7.82
C ARG A 87 19.86 -4.89 -6.35
N GLY A 88 18.90 -4.65 -5.46
CA GLY A 88 19.12 -4.73 -4.03
C GLY A 88 19.71 -3.47 -3.40
N SER A 89 19.92 -2.41 -4.17
CA SER A 89 20.55 -1.19 -3.65
C SER A 89 19.51 -0.17 -3.19
N ALA A 90 19.25 -0.14 -1.89
CA ALA A 90 18.37 0.86 -1.27
C ALA A 90 18.93 2.27 -1.48
N SER A 91 20.26 2.44 -1.44
CA SER A 91 20.86 3.76 -1.63
C SER A 91 20.59 4.33 -3.01
N ARG A 92 20.60 3.50 -4.05
CA ARG A 92 20.27 3.95 -5.41
C ARG A 92 18.82 4.41 -5.51
N LEU A 93 17.91 3.68 -4.86
CA LEU A 93 16.52 4.09 -4.80
C LEU A 93 16.38 5.46 -4.15
N VAL A 94 17.01 5.64 -2.99
CA VAL A 94 16.93 6.90 -2.23
C VAL A 94 17.51 8.06 -3.03
N MET A 95 18.68 7.86 -3.63
CA MET A 95 19.34 8.89 -4.43
C MET A 95 18.46 9.34 -5.59
N GLN A 96 17.86 8.37 -6.29
CA GLN A 96 17.01 8.69 -7.42
C GLN A 96 15.70 9.37 -6.97
N ALA A 97 15.11 8.89 -5.88
CA ALA A 97 13.88 9.46 -5.36
C ALA A 97 14.10 10.93 -4.95
N LEU A 98 15.17 11.22 -4.23
CA LEU A 98 15.46 12.57 -3.78
C LEU A 98 15.90 13.48 -4.93
N GLY A 99 16.54 12.93 -5.95
CA GLY A 99 17.00 13.71 -7.09
C GLY A 99 15.91 14.10 -8.08
N ASN A 100 14.83 13.32 -8.16
CA ASN A 100 13.79 13.50 -9.16
C ASN A 100 12.44 13.95 -8.62
N GLN A 101 12.23 13.95 -7.32
CA GLN A 101 10.98 14.38 -6.71
C GLN A 101 11.13 15.72 -6.04
N GLU A 102 10.04 16.48 -6.03
CA GLU A 102 10.02 17.72 -5.25
C GLU A 102 9.88 17.35 -3.79
N VAL A 103 10.91 17.64 -3.03
CA VAL A 103 10.93 17.34 -1.60
C VAL A 103 11.01 18.67 -0.87
N SER A 104 10.10 18.90 0.07
CA SER A 104 10.09 20.14 0.84
C SER A 104 11.30 20.20 1.77
N LYS A 105 11.60 21.43 2.23
CA LYS A 105 12.68 21.61 3.19
C LYS A 105 12.41 20.84 4.48
N GLU A 106 11.17 20.84 4.92
CA GLU A 106 10.75 20.13 6.13
C GLU A 106 10.97 18.63 5.99
N GLU A 107 10.62 18.08 4.84
CA GLU A 107 10.83 16.65 4.57
C GLU A 107 12.33 16.32 4.50
N LEU A 108 13.12 17.17 3.86
CA LEU A 108 14.58 16.98 3.81
C LEU A 108 15.18 17.00 5.19
N ASP A 109 14.71 17.89 6.07
CA ASP A 109 15.19 17.96 7.43
C ASP A 109 14.85 16.68 8.20
N GLU A 110 13.67 16.12 7.98
CA GLU A 110 13.29 14.84 8.60
C GLU A 110 14.18 13.71 8.12
N ILE A 111 14.47 13.68 6.81
CA ILE A 111 15.34 12.66 6.22
C ILE A 111 16.75 12.78 6.80
N LYS A 112 17.27 14.00 6.94
CA LYS A 112 18.56 14.24 7.54
C LYS A 112 18.62 13.73 8.98
N ARG A 113 17.56 13.97 9.75
CA ARG A 113 17.49 13.49 11.15
C ARG A 113 17.51 11.96 11.20
N LEU A 114 16.82 11.32 10.28
CA LEU A 114 16.83 9.86 10.20
C LEU A 114 18.23 9.34 9.88
N ILE A 115 18.90 9.94 8.90
CA ILE A 115 20.25 9.55 8.51
C ILE A 115 21.19 9.70 9.70
N GLN A 116 21.12 10.81 10.42
CA GLN A 116 21.95 11.05 11.57
C GLN A 116 21.69 10.03 12.68
N SER A 117 20.42 9.69 12.91
CA SER A 117 20.04 8.66 13.86
C SER A 117 20.66 7.31 13.52
N LEU A 118 20.63 6.95 12.23
CA LEU A 118 21.22 5.68 11.78
C LEU A 118 22.75 5.68 11.93
N GLU A 119 23.38 6.79 11.61
CA GLU A 119 24.84 6.94 11.80
C GLU A 119 25.23 6.77 13.28
N ASN A 120 24.47 7.39 14.16
CA ASN A 120 24.73 7.30 15.59
C ASN A 120 24.61 5.87 16.11
N LYS A 121 23.71 5.07 15.53
CA LYS A 121 23.55 3.66 15.90
C LYS A 121 24.71 2.78 15.45
N GLN A 122 25.47 3.21 14.44
CA GLN A 122 26.60 2.45 13.92
C GLN A 122 27.88 2.70 14.71
N LEU A 123 27.86 3.69 15.59
CA LEU A 123 28.98 3.97 16.48
C LEU A 123 28.89 3.07 17.71
#